data_9b1380030880a02f00533cf7c14e0461
#
_entry.id   9b1380030880a02f00533cf7c14e0461
#
_cell.length_a   1.000
_cell.length_b   1.000
_cell.length_c   1.000
_cell.angle_alpha   90.00
_cell.angle_beta   90.00
_cell.angle_gamma   90.00
#
_symmetry.space_group_name_H-M   'P 1'
#
loop_
_entity.id
_entity.type
_entity.pdbx_description
1 polymer ?
#
loop_
_entity_poly.entity_id
_entity_poly.type
_entity_poly.pdbx_seq_one_letter_code
_entity_poly.pdbx_strand_id
1 'polypeptide(L)'
;RCSNRNAQRYRLSEDEILECANQGYELGFRTFVLQGGEDLSYSARQIGELVKKIKQAHPDCAITLSIGEREKEVYQYWYDCGAQRYLLRHETATKEHYQALHPKEMSWEHRIQCLRDLKEIGYQVGAGFMVGSPYQTAAHLAKELCFLKDFDPHMVGIGPFIAQKDSPFAKEKNGTLRETLLMLGLIRLTLPKVLLPATTALGTIDPKGREKGILAGANVVMPNLSPVSVRKKYELYDNKICTGEESAQCRGCLENRM
;
A
#
# COMPACT_ATOMS: atom_id res chain seq x y z
N ARG A 1 6.27 -12.74 -2.59
CA ARG A 1 6.11 -12.84 -4.06
C ARG A 1 7.43 -12.80 -4.82
N CYS A 2 8.46 -12.14 -4.29
CA CYS A 2 9.79 -12.12 -4.91
C CYS A 2 10.41 -13.53 -5.04
N SER A 3 10.15 -14.43 -4.10
CA SER A 3 10.61 -15.81 -4.13
C SER A 3 9.84 -16.71 -5.11
N ASN A 4 8.63 -16.33 -5.54
CA ASN A 4 7.86 -17.10 -6.52
C ASN A 4 8.30 -16.74 -7.95
N ARG A 5 9.19 -17.54 -8.52
CA ARG A 5 9.69 -17.38 -9.90
C ARG A 5 8.64 -17.69 -10.97
N ASN A 6 7.60 -18.45 -10.63
CA ASN A 6 6.53 -18.88 -11.55
C ASN A 6 5.35 -17.90 -11.58
N ALA A 7 5.34 -16.85 -10.73
CA ALA A 7 4.29 -15.87 -10.74
C ALA A 7 4.26 -15.11 -12.08
N GLN A 8 3.09 -15.09 -12.72
CA GLN A 8 2.89 -14.24 -13.90
C GLN A 8 3.05 -12.77 -13.49
N ARG A 9 4.06 -12.13 -14.08
CA ARG A 9 4.31 -10.70 -13.91
C ARG A 9 3.82 -9.99 -15.16
N TYR A 10 3.23 -8.82 -14.97
CA TYR A 10 2.87 -7.92 -16.05
C TYR A 10 3.43 -6.53 -15.74
N ARG A 11 3.65 -5.77 -16.78
CA ARG A 11 4.02 -4.36 -16.68
C ARG A 11 3.08 -3.60 -17.60
N LEU A 12 2.46 -2.57 -17.06
CA LEU A 12 1.65 -1.67 -17.85
C LEU A 12 2.56 -0.77 -18.68
N SER A 13 2.20 -0.51 -19.90
CA SER A 13 2.85 0.54 -20.69
C SER A 13 2.54 1.92 -20.11
N GLU A 14 3.29 2.93 -20.51
CA GLU A 14 3.03 4.31 -20.12
C GLU A 14 1.62 4.75 -20.54
N ASP A 15 1.22 4.44 -21.77
CA ASP A 15 -0.11 4.79 -22.31
C ASP A 15 -1.23 4.13 -21.51
N GLU A 16 -1.08 2.86 -21.11
CA GLU A 16 -2.07 2.17 -20.27
C GLU A 16 -2.19 2.84 -18.89
N ILE A 17 -1.08 3.30 -18.30
CA ILE A 17 -1.12 3.99 -17.00
C ILE A 17 -1.78 5.37 -17.13
N LEU A 18 -1.46 6.13 -18.19
CA LEU A 18 -2.07 7.42 -18.46
C LEU A 18 -3.57 7.29 -18.69
N GLU A 19 -4.00 6.29 -19.47
CA GLU A 19 -5.41 6.00 -19.70
C GLU A 19 -6.14 5.65 -18.38
N CYS A 20 -5.54 4.83 -17.50
CA CYS A 20 -6.10 4.56 -16.18
C CYS A 20 -6.24 5.84 -15.33
N ALA A 21 -5.27 6.76 -15.41
CA ALA A 21 -5.34 8.03 -14.69
C ALA A 21 -6.46 8.93 -15.24
N ASN A 22 -6.61 9.02 -16.57
CA ASN A 22 -7.68 9.77 -17.23
C ASN A 22 -9.06 9.24 -16.84
N GLN A 23 -9.28 7.93 -16.96
CA GLN A 23 -10.53 7.28 -16.54
C GLN A 23 -10.82 7.51 -15.05
N GLY A 24 -9.79 7.41 -14.21
CA GLY A 24 -9.92 7.69 -12.77
C GLY A 24 -10.32 9.14 -12.49
N TYR A 25 -9.77 10.09 -13.24
CA TYR A 25 -10.12 11.50 -13.12
C TYR A 25 -11.58 11.77 -13.49
N GLU A 26 -12.05 11.20 -14.60
CA GLU A 26 -13.45 11.27 -15.06
C GLU A 26 -14.43 10.66 -14.04
N LEU A 27 -14.02 9.57 -13.35
CA LEU A 27 -14.78 8.98 -12.25
C LEU A 27 -14.76 9.82 -10.97
N GLY A 28 -14.06 10.96 -10.96
CA GLY A 28 -14.00 11.91 -9.84
C GLY A 28 -12.90 11.63 -8.82
N PHE A 29 -11.96 10.71 -9.08
CA PHE A 29 -10.80 10.52 -8.20
C PHE A 29 -9.80 11.66 -8.36
N ARG A 30 -9.16 12.04 -7.25
CA ARG A 30 -8.16 13.13 -7.20
C ARG A 30 -6.85 12.69 -6.55
N THR A 31 -6.69 11.38 -6.35
CA THR A 31 -5.45 10.77 -5.87
C THR A 31 -5.20 9.48 -6.63
N PHE A 32 -4.03 9.37 -7.24
CA PHE A 32 -3.59 8.17 -7.95
C PHE A 32 -2.42 7.53 -7.21
N VAL A 33 -2.52 6.22 -7.00
CA VAL A 33 -1.46 5.42 -6.38
C VAL A 33 -0.84 4.52 -7.44
N LEU A 34 0.42 4.80 -7.80
CA LEU A 34 1.20 3.97 -8.69
C LEU A 34 1.95 2.93 -7.86
N GLN A 35 1.52 1.67 -7.95
CA GLN A 35 2.04 0.59 -7.12
C GLN A 35 2.73 -0.48 -7.98
N GLY A 36 4.00 -0.76 -7.69
CA GLY A 36 4.82 -1.73 -8.43
C GLY A 36 5.65 -2.66 -7.56
N GLY A 37 5.70 -2.46 -6.25
CA GLY A 37 6.61 -3.19 -5.35
C GLY A 37 8.08 -2.90 -5.68
N GLU A 38 8.98 -3.87 -5.41
CA GLU A 38 10.43 -3.74 -5.63
C GLU A 38 10.83 -4.07 -7.09
N ASP A 39 10.04 -3.66 -8.08
CA ASP A 39 10.38 -3.86 -9.50
C ASP A 39 11.31 -2.74 -10.01
N LEU A 40 12.54 -3.10 -10.40
CA LEU A 40 13.54 -2.19 -10.92
C LEU A 40 13.52 -2.04 -12.46
N SER A 41 12.55 -2.67 -13.14
CA SER A 41 12.49 -2.64 -14.61
C SER A 41 12.09 -1.28 -15.19
N TYR A 42 11.40 -0.45 -14.41
CA TYR A 42 11.19 0.94 -14.75
C TYR A 42 12.34 1.78 -14.19
N SER A 43 13.02 2.49 -15.05
CA SER A 43 14.07 3.43 -14.62
C SER A 43 13.49 4.60 -13.83
N ALA A 44 14.32 5.25 -13.01
CA ALA A 44 13.93 6.45 -12.28
C ALA A 44 13.39 7.53 -13.24
N ARG A 45 14.00 7.68 -14.42
CA ARG A 45 13.59 8.65 -15.45
C ARG A 45 12.20 8.33 -16.00
N GLN A 46 11.90 7.07 -16.33
CA GLN A 46 10.57 6.68 -16.84
C GLN A 46 9.47 6.99 -15.83
N ILE A 47 9.68 6.69 -14.54
CA ILE A 47 8.71 7.02 -13.49
C ILE A 47 8.55 8.54 -13.34
N GLY A 48 9.65 9.30 -13.35
CA GLY A 48 9.59 10.76 -13.26
C GLY A 48 8.83 11.40 -14.41
N GLU A 49 9.10 10.99 -15.64
CA GLU A 49 8.38 11.49 -16.83
C GLU A 49 6.88 11.10 -16.80
N LEU A 50 6.56 9.89 -16.37
CA LEU A 50 5.17 9.47 -16.18
C LEU A 50 4.44 10.36 -15.15
N VAL A 51 5.09 10.65 -14.00
CA VAL A 51 4.54 11.54 -12.97
C VAL A 51 4.28 12.93 -13.55
N LYS A 52 5.24 13.50 -14.30
CA LYS A 52 5.07 14.80 -14.97
C LYS A 52 3.88 14.81 -15.93
N LYS A 53 3.73 13.79 -16.77
CA LYS A 53 2.62 13.67 -17.71
C LYS A 53 1.26 13.62 -17.01
N ILE A 54 1.14 12.83 -15.93
CA ILE A 54 -0.10 12.78 -15.14
C ILE A 54 -0.37 14.15 -14.49
N LYS A 55 0.66 14.82 -13.95
CA LYS A 55 0.50 16.15 -13.34
C LYS A 55 0.15 17.23 -14.36
N GLN A 56 0.65 17.15 -15.57
CA GLN A 56 0.28 18.06 -16.66
C GLN A 56 -1.17 17.89 -17.10
N ALA A 57 -1.63 16.62 -17.21
CA ALA A 57 -3.01 16.32 -17.57
C ALA A 57 -4.00 16.65 -16.43
N HIS A 58 -3.62 16.40 -15.18
CA HIS A 58 -4.46 16.53 -13.99
C HIS A 58 -3.74 17.25 -12.86
N PRO A 59 -3.56 18.61 -12.94
CA PRO A 59 -2.77 19.39 -11.98
C PRO A 59 -3.29 19.34 -10.54
N ASP A 60 -4.60 19.16 -10.36
CA ASP A 60 -5.29 19.09 -9.08
C ASP A 60 -5.20 17.70 -8.41
N CYS A 61 -4.65 16.68 -9.11
CA CYS A 61 -4.49 15.35 -8.56
C CYS A 61 -3.21 15.20 -7.74
N ALA A 62 -3.31 14.48 -6.62
CA ALA A 62 -2.15 14.02 -5.87
C ALA A 62 -1.65 12.68 -6.43
N ILE A 63 -0.33 12.56 -6.59
CA ILE A 63 0.30 11.31 -7.04
C ILE A 63 1.05 10.70 -5.86
N THR A 64 0.72 9.45 -5.57
CA THR A 64 1.38 8.60 -4.58
C THR A 64 2.20 7.53 -5.30
N LEU A 65 3.49 7.44 -5.03
CA LEU A 65 4.31 6.32 -5.45
C LEU A 65 4.37 5.25 -4.36
N SER A 66 4.32 3.99 -4.76
CA SER A 66 4.49 2.82 -3.88
C SER A 66 5.26 1.74 -4.64
N ILE A 67 6.52 2.03 -4.93
CA ILE A 67 7.39 1.26 -5.83
C ILE A 67 8.71 0.82 -5.17
N GLY A 68 8.68 0.66 -3.84
CA GLY A 68 9.75 0.06 -3.07
C GLY A 68 10.85 1.03 -2.63
N GLU A 69 11.99 0.44 -2.24
CA GLU A 69 13.16 1.18 -1.76
C GLU A 69 13.96 1.76 -2.93
N ARG A 70 14.46 2.97 -2.75
CA ARG A 70 15.35 3.66 -3.70
C ARG A 70 16.34 4.54 -2.92
N GLU A 71 17.41 4.97 -3.60
CA GLU A 71 18.33 5.97 -3.10
C GLU A 71 17.64 7.33 -2.96
N LYS A 72 18.09 8.14 -2.02
CA LYS A 72 17.51 9.44 -1.68
C LYS A 72 17.40 10.39 -2.88
N GLU A 73 18.40 10.38 -3.76
CA GLU A 73 18.43 11.21 -4.98
C GLU A 73 17.31 10.84 -5.95
N VAL A 74 16.93 9.55 -6.01
CA VAL A 74 15.83 9.07 -6.85
C VAL A 74 14.50 9.55 -6.27
N TYR A 75 14.32 9.48 -4.96
CA TYR A 75 13.14 10.04 -4.29
C TYR A 75 13.03 11.54 -4.52
N GLN A 76 14.15 12.29 -4.37
CA GLN A 76 14.17 13.73 -4.64
C GLN A 76 13.74 14.04 -6.08
N TYR A 77 14.31 13.32 -7.05
CA TYR A 77 13.96 13.49 -8.46
C TYR A 77 12.45 13.28 -8.71
N TRP A 78 11.85 12.24 -8.15
CA TRP A 78 10.42 11.99 -8.32
C TRP A 78 9.54 13.03 -7.62
N TYR A 79 10.00 13.54 -6.47
CA TYR A 79 9.34 14.63 -5.77
C TYR A 79 9.31 15.90 -6.65
N ASP A 80 10.44 16.26 -7.23
CA ASP A 80 10.57 17.40 -8.14
C ASP A 80 9.75 17.23 -9.42
N CYS A 81 9.51 15.99 -9.85
CA CYS A 81 8.59 15.67 -10.95
C CYS A 81 7.10 15.83 -10.58
N GLY A 82 6.76 15.97 -9.29
CA GLY A 82 5.40 16.21 -8.82
C GLY A 82 4.75 15.06 -8.04
N ALA A 83 5.49 14.02 -7.64
CA ALA A 83 5.00 12.99 -6.73
C ALA A 83 5.10 13.48 -5.29
N GLN A 84 4.00 13.98 -4.74
CA GLN A 84 3.98 14.56 -3.38
C GLN A 84 3.81 13.52 -2.27
N ARG A 85 3.44 12.28 -2.59
CA ARG A 85 3.15 11.23 -1.63
C ARG A 85 3.94 9.96 -1.94
N TYR A 86 4.38 9.28 -0.91
CA TYR A 86 5.05 7.98 -1.04
C TYR A 86 4.54 7.02 0.02
N LEU A 87 4.14 5.81 -0.41
CA LEU A 87 3.73 4.74 0.49
C LEU A 87 4.81 3.67 0.52
N LEU A 88 5.52 3.59 1.64
CA LEU A 88 6.52 2.56 1.92
C LEU A 88 6.23 1.94 3.29
N ARG A 89 5.67 0.73 3.30
CA ARG A 89 5.40 0.04 4.55
C ARG A 89 6.70 -0.30 5.24
N HIS A 90 6.82 0.03 6.53
CA HIS A 90 8.00 -0.35 7.32
C HIS A 90 8.01 -1.86 7.67
N GLU A 91 6.87 -2.54 7.45
CA GLU A 91 6.56 -3.95 7.63
C GLU A 91 6.57 -4.39 9.10
N THR A 92 7.53 -3.96 9.89
CA THR A 92 7.54 -4.09 11.35
C THR A 92 8.54 -3.13 11.99
N ALA A 93 8.21 -2.64 13.18
CA ALA A 93 9.09 -1.80 14.00
C ALA A 93 10.20 -2.60 14.72
N THR A 94 10.23 -3.91 14.58
CA THR A 94 11.17 -4.80 15.26
C THR A 94 12.11 -5.48 14.28
N LYS A 95 13.41 -5.22 14.39
CA LYS A 95 14.44 -5.73 13.47
C LYS A 95 14.43 -7.26 13.35
N GLU A 96 14.38 -7.98 14.46
CA GLU A 96 14.39 -9.44 14.50
C GLU A 96 13.16 -10.02 13.79
N HIS A 97 12.01 -9.38 13.96
CA HIS A 97 10.78 -9.76 13.28
C HIS A 97 10.87 -9.47 11.77
N TYR A 98 11.45 -8.34 11.38
CA TYR A 98 11.69 -8.01 9.97
C TYR A 98 12.57 -9.08 9.29
N GLN A 99 13.65 -9.49 9.94
CA GLN A 99 14.56 -10.52 9.44
C GLN A 99 13.89 -11.91 9.31
N ALA A 100 12.91 -12.21 10.17
CA ALA A 100 12.13 -13.44 10.07
C ALA A 100 11.13 -13.42 8.90
N LEU A 101 10.66 -12.24 8.48
CA LEU A 101 9.67 -12.07 7.41
C LEU A 101 10.27 -11.87 6.02
N HIS A 102 11.48 -11.36 5.92
CA HIS A 102 12.07 -10.89 4.66
C HIS A 102 13.34 -11.68 4.28
N PRO A 103 13.68 -11.72 2.98
CA PRO A 103 14.96 -12.27 2.53
C PRO A 103 16.15 -11.58 3.21
N LYS A 104 17.24 -12.34 3.36
CA LYS A 104 18.45 -11.86 4.05
C LYS A 104 19.12 -10.64 3.40
N GLU A 105 18.86 -10.43 2.12
CA GLU A 105 19.35 -9.30 1.33
C GLU A 105 18.64 -7.98 1.66
N MET A 106 17.47 -8.05 2.33
CA MET A 106 16.71 -6.86 2.73
C MET A 106 17.09 -6.44 4.15
N SER A 107 17.39 -5.17 4.33
CA SER A 107 17.80 -4.57 5.61
C SER A 107 16.67 -3.77 6.23
N TRP A 108 16.39 -4.04 7.50
CA TRP A 108 15.45 -3.23 8.28
C TRP A 108 15.94 -1.79 8.43
N GLU A 109 17.23 -1.61 8.65
CA GLU A 109 17.86 -0.29 8.78
C GLU A 109 17.69 0.53 7.50
N HIS A 110 17.92 -0.10 6.35
CA HIS A 110 17.75 0.55 5.06
C HIS A 110 16.29 0.94 4.83
N ARG A 111 15.33 0.05 5.15
CA ARG A 111 13.89 0.35 5.08
C ARG A 111 13.51 1.57 5.91
N ILE A 112 13.98 1.64 7.15
CA ILE A 112 13.72 2.77 8.05
C ILE A 112 14.43 4.04 7.55
N GLN A 113 15.65 3.92 7.00
CA GLN A 113 16.34 5.06 6.41
C GLN A 113 15.60 5.63 5.20
N CYS A 114 15.11 4.79 4.29
CA CYS A 114 14.25 5.22 3.16
C CYS A 114 13.04 6.03 3.65
N LEU A 115 12.38 5.61 4.71
CA LEU A 115 11.24 6.35 5.29
C LEU A 115 11.66 7.72 5.84
N ARG A 116 12.83 7.82 6.47
CA ARG A 116 13.39 9.09 6.96
C ARG A 116 13.75 10.02 5.81
N ASP A 117 14.39 9.50 4.78
CA ASP A 117 14.76 10.26 3.57
C ASP A 117 13.51 10.83 2.88
N LEU A 118 12.46 10.02 2.71
CA LEU A 118 11.19 10.48 2.16
C LEU A 118 10.57 11.62 2.99
N LYS A 119 10.64 11.52 4.32
CA LYS A 119 10.12 12.57 5.21
C LYS A 119 10.96 13.84 5.14
N GLU A 120 12.29 13.71 5.09
CA GLU A 120 13.24 14.83 4.98
C GLU A 120 13.07 15.59 3.66
N ILE A 121 12.83 14.89 2.54
CA ILE A 121 12.54 15.49 1.23
C ILE A 121 11.23 16.29 1.26
N GLY A 122 10.28 15.94 2.13
CA GLY A 122 8.99 16.63 2.26
C GLY A 122 7.79 15.85 1.73
N TYR A 123 7.93 14.57 1.42
CA TYR A 123 6.80 13.73 1.05
C TYR A 123 5.75 13.64 2.17
N GLN A 124 4.49 13.55 1.77
CA GLN A 124 3.47 12.96 2.64
C GLN A 124 3.70 11.45 2.68
N VAL A 125 4.37 10.99 3.74
CA VAL A 125 4.82 9.59 3.84
C VAL A 125 3.70 8.70 4.39
N GLY A 126 3.50 7.57 3.73
CA GLY A 126 2.69 6.46 4.22
C GLY A 126 3.58 5.33 4.74
N ALA A 127 3.31 4.87 5.95
CA ALA A 127 3.93 3.71 6.58
C ALA A 127 2.92 2.55 6.70
N GLY A 128 3.29 1.45 7.35
CA GLY A 128 2.36 0.37 7.63
C GLY A 128 3.00 -0.99 7.87
N PHE A 129 2.17 -1.95 8.25
CA PHE A 129 2.56 -3.32 8.56
C PHE A 129 1.39 -4.29 8.34
N MET A 130 1.64 -5.59 8.45
CA MET A 130 0.58 -6.62 8.44
C MET A 130 0.21 -7.00 9.87
N VAL A 131 -1.10 -7.16 10.14
CA VAL A 131 -1.61 -7.63 11.42
C VAL A 131 -1.75 -9.15 11.38
N GLY A 132 -1.21 -9.84 12.38
CA GLY A 132 -1.19 -11.30 12.44
C GLY A 132 -0.20 -11.93 11.47
N SER A 133 0.89 -11.23 11.11
CA SER A 133 1.98 -11.80 10.33
C SER A 133 2.70 -12.91 11.12
N PRO A 134 3.37 -13.87 10.44
CA PRO A 134 4.09 -14.93 11.13
C PRO A 134 4.99 -14.40 12.25
N TYR A 135 5.01 -15.08 13.38
CA TYR A 135 5.80 -14.76 14.57
C TYR A 135 5.44 -13.42 15.27
N GLN A 136 4.42 -12.71 14.82
CA GLN A 136 3.97 -11.46 15.44
C GLN A 136 3.35 -11.72 16.81
N THR A 137 3.72 -10.91 17.81
CA THR A 137 3.19 -10.96 19.17
C THR A 137 2.53 -9.63 19.55
N ALA A 138 1.81 -9.61 20.68
CA ALA A 138 1.24 -8.37 21.21
C ALA A 138 2.33 -7.32 21.52
N ALA A 139 3.53 -7.75 21.95
CA ALA A 139 4.66 -6.84 22.17
C ALA A 139 5.14 -6.20 20.83
N HIS A 140 5.13 -6.94 19.73
CA HIS A 140 5.41 -6.37 18.40
C HIS A 140 4.36 -5.30 18.04
N LEU A 141 3.06 -5.60 18.21
CA LEU A 141 1.98 -4.64 17.91
C LEU A 141 2.07 -3.37 18.77
N ALA A 142 2.48 -3.49 20.03
CA ALA A 142 2.73 -2.33 20.89
C ALA A 142 3.91 -1.47 20.37
N LYS A 143 5.00 -2.09 19.93
CA LYS A 143 6.13 -1.39 19.31
C LYS A 143 5.72 -0.70 18.01
N GLU A 144 4.82 -1.29 17.20
CA GLU A 144 4.26 -0.64 16.00
C GLU A 144 3.57 0.68 16.35
N LEU A 145 2.75 0.71 17.41
CA LEU A 145 2.06 1.93 17.85
C LEU A 145 3.05 3.00 18.32
N CYS A 146 4.09 2.61 19.08
CA CYS A 146 5.15 3.53 19.48
C CYS A 146 5.89 4.11 18.26
N PHE A 147 6.31 3.23 17.35
CA PHE A 147 6.97 3.66 16.10
C PHE A 147 6.11 4.63 15.29
N LEU A 148 4.83 4.31 15.09
CA LEU A 148 3.93 5.17 14.35
C LEU A 148 3.72 6.52 15.02
N LYS A 149 3.61 6.55 16.35
CA LYS A 149 3.51 7.80 17.13
C LYS A 149 4.74 8.68 16.95
N ASP A 150 5.94 8.08 17.04
CA ASP A 150 7.20 8.82 16.94
C ASP A 150 7.53 9.24 15.51
N PHE A 151 7.23 8.39 14.54
CA PHE A 151 7.46 8.67 13.13
C PHE A 151 6.43 9.66 12.56
N ASP A 152 5.19 9.67 13.07
CA ASP A 152 4.07 10.52 12.65
C ASP A 152 3.86 10.53 11.11
N PRO A 153 3.45 9.40 10.51
CA PRO A 153 3.20 9.32 9.08
C PRO A 153 1.87 9.99 8.71
N HIS A 154 1.74 10.42 7.45
CA HIS A 154 0.48 10.97 6.91
C HIS A 154 -0.56 9.89 6.59
N MET A 155 -0.11 8.66 6.33
CA MET A 155 -0.95 7.50 6.06
C MET A 155 -0.40 6.27 6.78
N VAL A 156 -1.29 5.40 7.26
CA VAL A 156 -0.91 4.10 7.82
C VAL A 156 -1.69 2.98 7.14
N GLY A 157 -1.02 2.21 6.29
CA GLY A 157 -1.61 1.06 5.58
C GLY A 157 -1.45 -0.23 6.37
N ILE A 158 -2.49 -0.65 7.09
CA ILE A 158 -2.52 -1.96 7.74
C ILE A 158 -3.62 -2.85 7.15
N GLY A 159 -3.46 -4.14 7.31
CA GLY A 159 -4.46 -5.14 6.96
C GLY A 159 -4.05 -6.50 7.53
N PRO A 160 -4.98 -7.47 7.57
CA PRO A 160 -4.64 -8.80 8.03
C PRO A 160 -3.60 -9.44 7.12
N PHE A 161 -2.66 -10.18 7.70
CA PHE A 161 -1.85 -11.12 6.94
C PHE A 161 -2.76 -12.19 6.33
N ILE A 162 -2.58 -12.47 5.06
CA ILE A 162 -3.24 -13.58 4.37
C ILE A 162 -2.14 -14.39 3.68
N ALA A 163 -2.06 -15.67 4.03
CA ALA A 163 -1.10 -16.59 3.44
C ALA A 163 -1.30 -16.71 1.92
N GLN A 164 -0.22 -16.84 1.18
CA GLN A 164 -0.22 -17.07 -0.25
C GLN A 164 0.44 -18.43 -0.51
N LYS A 165 -0.25 -19.28 -1.26
CA LYS A 165 0.12 -20.71 -1.47
C LYS A 165 1.55 -20.96 -1.96
N ASP A 166 2.09 -20.02 -2.74
CA ASP A 166 3.44 -20.12 -3.31
C ASP A 166 4.48 -19.29 -2.52
N SER A 167 4.16 -18.90 -1.28
CA SER A 167 5.07 -18.17 -0.40
C SER A 167 5.73 -19.08 0.63
N PRO A 168 6.86 -18.70 1.22
CA PRO A 168 7.44 -19.40 2.36
C PRO A 168 6.48 -19.56 3.55
N PHE A 169 5.49 -18.69 3.64
CA PHE A 169 4.49 -18.63 4.72
C PHE A 169 3.14 -19.26 4.34
N ALA A 170 3.10 -20.12 3.32
CA ALA A 170 1.87 -20.74 2.82
C ALA A 170 1.07 -21.54 3.87
N LYS A 171 1.76 -22.06 4.90
CA LYS A 171 1.17 -22.86 5.98
C LYS A 171 0.89 -22.05 7.26
N GLU A 172 1.23 -20.78 7.26
CA GLU A 172 1.02 -19.92 8.43
C GLU A 172 -0.45 -19.50 8.55
N LYS A 173 -0.89 -19.28 9.78
CA LYS A 173 -2.25 -18.84 10.06
C LYS A 173 -2.45 -17.39 9.55
N ASN A 174 -3.61 -17.14 8.96
CA ASN A 174 -4.00 -15.78 8.59
C ASN A 174 -4.21 -14.91 9.84
N GLY A 175 -3.93 -13.61 9.70
CA GLY A 175 -4.36 -12.61 10.64
C GLY A 175 -5.88 -12.51 10.73
N THR A 176 -6.40 -12.04 11.85
CA THR A 176 -7.83 -12.01 12.12
C THR A 176 -8.46 -10.65 11.84
N LEU A 177 -9.75 -10.66 11.50
CA LEU A 177 -10.55 -9.43 11.41
C LEU A 177 -10.52 -8.67 12.74
N ARG A 178 -10.75 -9.37 13.86
CA ARG A 178 -10.83 -8.77 15.21
C ARG A 178 -9.55 -8.01 15.57
N GLU A 179 -8.40 -8.62 15.41
CA GLU A 179 -7.10 -7.96 15.70
C GLU A 179 -6.86 -6.77 14.78
N THR A 180 -7.21 -6.90 13.48
CA THR A 180 -7.05 -5.81 12.53
C THR A 180 -7.95 -4.62 12.87
N LEU A 181 -9.22 -4.87 13.24
CA LEU A 181 -10.14 -3.80 13.66
C LEU A 181 -9.66 -3.13 14.96
N LEU A 182 -9.16 -3.91 15.92
CA LEU A 182 -8.57 -3.37 17.14
C LEU A 182 -7.39 -2.45 16.82
N MET A 183 -6.48 -2.88 15.94
CA MET A 183 -5.33 -2.07 15.55
C MET A 183 -5.74 -0.81 14.77
N LEU A 184 -6.76 -0.86 13.91
CA LEU A 184 -7.31 0.33 13.26
C LEU A 184 -7.82 1.34 14.30
N GLY A 185 -8.56 0.90 15.32
CA GLY A 185 -9.03 1.75 16.41
C GLY A 185 -7.90 2.36 17.21
N LEU A 186 -6.92 1.55 17.60
CA LEU A 186 -5.75 2.03 18.37
C LEU A 186 -4.92 3.03 17.58
N ILE A 187 -4.70 2.80 16.27
CA ILE A 187 -4.00 3.75 15.40
C ILE A 187 -4.80 5.05 15.28
N ARG A 188 -6.12 4.98 15.11
CA ARG A 188 -6.97 6.18 15.04
C ARG A 188 -6.91 7.01 16.32
N LEU A 189 -6.87 6.37 17.48
CA LEU A 189 -6.71 7.06 18.79
C LEU A 189 -5.31 7.67 18.94
N THR A 190 -4.27 6.97 18.46
CA THR A 190 -2.88 7.43 18.55
C THR A 190 -2.59 8.57 17.56
N LEU A 191 -3.12 8.48 16.35
CA LEU A 191 -2.93 9.41 15.24
C LEU A 191 -4.30 9.87 14.68
N PRO A 192 -4.98 10.81 15.34
CA PRO A 192 -6.37 11.16 15.00
C PRO A 192 -6.59 11.67 13.57
N LYS A 193 -5.57 12.26 12.94
CA LYS A 193 -5.66 12.87 11.61
C LYS A 193 -5.13 11.98 10.47
N VAL A 194 -4.55 10.82 10.78
CA VAL A 194 -3.89 9.96 9.80
C VAL A 194 -4.87 9.43 8.74
N LEU A 195 -4.42 9.33 7.50
CA LEU A 195 -5.13 8.58 6.46
C LEU A 195 -4.99 7.08 6.75
N LEU A 196 -6.11 6.39 6.94
CA LEU A 196 -6.13 5.00 7.40
C LEU A 196 -7.05 4.17 6.49
N PRO A 197 -6.47 3.37 5.57
CA PRO A 197 -7.26 2.61 4.60
C PRO A 197 -8.00 1.41 5.21
N ALA A 198 -9.28 1.23 4.84
CA ALA A 198 -9.96 -0.05 4.92
C ALA A 198 -9.53 -0.90 3.69
N THR A 199 -8.56 -1.79 3.90
CA THR A 199 -7.88 -2.51 2.82
C THR A 199 -8.75 -3.61 2.17
N THR A 200 -8.40 -4.01 0.94
CA THR A 200 -9.03 -5.15 0.27
C THR A 200 -8.84 -6.46 1.04
N ALA A 201 -7.76 -6.60 1.81
CA ALA A 201 -7.52 -7.77 2.66
C ALA A 201 -8.61 -7.93 3.74
N LEU A 202 -9.10 -6.84 4.33
CA LEU A 202 -10.25 -6.90 5.24
C LEU A 202 -11.50 -7.44 4.54
N GLY A 203 -11.80 -6.96 3.34
CA GLY A 203 -12.93 -7.44 2.54
C GLY A 203 -12.75 -8.88 2.05
N THR A 204 -11.53 -9.39 1.97
CA THR A 204 -11.24 -10.78 1.60
C THR A 204 -11.52 -11.76 2.73
N ILE A 205 -11.20 -11.39 3.98
CA ILE A 205 -11.46 -12.26 5.15
C ILE A 205 -12.90 -12.14 5.68
N ASP A 206 -13.59 -11.04 5.39
CA ASP A 206 -14.99 -10.82 5.78
C ASP A 206 -15.69 -9.95 4.71
N PRO A 207 -16.81 -10.38 4.13
CA PRO A 207 -17.53 -9.60 3.10
C PRO A 207 -17.90 -8.17 3.51
N LYS A 208 -18.10 -7.93 4.82
CA LYS A 208 -18.35 -6.59 5.41
C LYS A 208 -17.09 -6.03 6.09
N GLY A 209 -15.92 -6.59 5.80
CA GLY A 209 -14.68 -6.23 6.49
C GLY A 209 -14.27 -4.77 6.28
N ARG A 210 -14.52 -4.21 5.09
CA ARG A 210 -14.21 -2.79 4.82
C ARG A 210 -15.12 -1.84 5.57
N GLU A 211 -16.43 -2.12 5.60
CA GLU A 211 -17.42 -1.35 6.36
C GLU A 211 -17.10 -1.38 7.87
N LYS A 212 -16.78 -2.57 8.40
CA LYS A 212 -16.31 -2.72 9.78
C LYS A 212 -15.01 -1.96 10.04
N GLY A 213 -14.10 -1.93 9.05
CA GLY A 213 -12.88 -1.14 9.10
C GLY A 213 -13.13 0.36 9.22
N ILE A 214 -14.08 0.90 8.44
CA ILE A 214 -14.50 2.31 8.55
C ILE A 214 -15.07 2.60 9.95
N LEU A 215 -15.96 1.75 10.45
CA LEU A 215 -16.50 1.89 11.80
C LEU A 215 -15.43 1.79 12.91
N ALA A 216 -14.35 1.06 12.66
CA ALA A 216 -13.21 0.94 13.56
C ALA A 216 -12.20 2.09 13.45
N GLY A 217 -12.43 3.09 12.56
CA GLY A 217 -11.59 4.28 12.47
C GLY A 217 -10.85 4.47 11.13
N ALA A 218 -10.98 3.56 10.15
CA ALA A 218 -10.49 3.81 8.80
C ALA A 218 -11.29 4.94 8.12
N ASN A 219 -10.65 5.69 7.23
CA ASN A 219 -11.24 6.82 6.53
C ASN A 219 -10.84 6.92 5.06
N VAL A 220 -10.22 5.87 4.53
CA VAL A 220 -9.77 5.80 3.13
C VAL A 220 -10.19 4.48 2.52
N VAL A 221 -10.65 4.52 1.28
CA VAL A 221 -10.85 3.33 0.44
C VAL A 221 -10.15 3.56 -0.89
N MET A 222 -9.40 2.56 -1.32
CA MET A 222 -8.63 2.61 -2.57
C MET A 222 -9.18 1.57 -3.56
N PRO A 223 -10.05 1.95 -4.50
CA PRO A 223 -10.48 1.06 -5.56
C PRO A 223 -9.36 0.84 -6.58
N ASN A 224 -9.42 -0.28 -7.31
CA ASN A 224 -8.43 -0.64 -8.31
C ASN A 224 -8.80 -0.02 -9.66
N LEU A 225 -7.88 0.79 -10.23
CA LEU A 225 -8.01 1.41 -11.56
C LEU A 225 -7.29 0.64 -12.67
N SER A 226 -6.50 -0.38 -12.35
CA SER A 226 -5.77 -1.16 -13.37
C SER A 226 -6.73 -1.76 -14.40
N PRO A 227 -6.29 -1.97 -15.66
CA PRO A 227 -7.11 -2.63 -16.68
C PRO A 227 -7.63 -3.99 -16.21
N VAL A 228 -8.89 -4.29 -16.49
CA VAL A 228 -9.56 -5.54 -16.06
C VAL A 228 -8.77 -6.79 -16.47
N SER A 229 -8.19 -6.77 -17.67
CA SER A 229 -7.40 -7.87 -18.25
C SER A 229 -6.20 -8.30 -17.41
N VAL A 230 -5.65 -7.38 -16.59
CA VAL A 230 -4.45 -7.66 -15.76
C VAL A 230 -4.76 -7.77 -14.26
N ARG A 231 -5.96 -7.39 -13.80
CA ARG A 231 -6.31 -7.39 -12.36
C ARG A 231 -6.11 -8.75 -11.70
N LYS A 232 -6.49 -9.83 -12.37
CA LYS A 232 -6.29 -11.21 -11.88
C LYS A 232 -4.82 -11.60 -11.70
N LYS A 233 -3.90 -10.97 -12.44
CA LYS A 233 -2.46 -11.20 -12.30
C LYS A 233 -1.87 -10.51 -11.06
N TYR A 234 -2.59 -9.55 -10.47
CA TYR A 234 -2.17 -8.83 -9.26
C TYR A 234 -2.70 -9.51 -8.00
N GLU A 235 -2.43 -10.79 -7.86
CA GLU A 235 -2.75 -11.57 -6.67
C GLU A 235 -1.58 -11.52 -5.68
N LEU A 236 -1.69 -10.68 -4.67
CA LEU A 236 -0.69 -10.58 -3.59
C LEU A 236 -0.88 -11.69 -2.54
N TYR A 237 -2.09 -12.21 -2.43
CA TYR A 237 -2.52 -13.28 -1.53
C TYR A 237 -3.70 -14.03 -2.15
N ASP A 238 -4.01 -15.23 -1.63
CA ASP A 238 -5.06 -16.08 -2.15
C ASP A 238 -6.46 -15.46 -1.94
N ASN A 239 -7.37 -15.72 -2.88
CA ASN A 239 -8.76 -15.25 -2.87
C ASN A 239 -8.94 -13.71 -2.79
N LYS A 240 -7.97 -12.94 -3.27
CA LYS A 240 -8.08 -11.48 -3.30
C LYS A 240 -9.34 -11.04 -4.03
N ILE A 241 -10.15 -10.19 -3.38
CA ILE A 241 -11.35 -9.57 -3.97
C ILE A 241 -11.00 -8.37 -4.88
N CYS A 242 -12.00 -7.81 -5.56
CA CYS A 242 -11.86 -6.66 -6.45
C CYS A 242 -10.97 -6.94 -7.68
N THR A 243 -11.10 -8.12 -8.26
CA THR A 243 -10.44 -8.54 -9.50
C THR A 243 -11.33 -8.37 -10.74
N GLY A 244 -12.62 -8.04 -10.57
CA GLY A 244 -13.61 -7.81 -11.62
C GLY A 244 -13.76 -6.34 -12.02
N GLU A 245 -14.79 -6.04 -12.82
CA GLU A 245 -15.10 -4.69 -13.34
C GLU A 245 -15.53 -3.69 -12.25
N GLU A 246 -15.94 -4.18 -11.11
CA GLU A 246 -16.68 -3.45 -10.08
C GLU A 246 -15.88 -2.43 -9.26
N SER A 247 -14.55 -2.34 -9.40
CA SER A 247 -13.76 -1.71 -8.33
C SER A 247 -13.72 -0.18 -8.37
N ALA A 248 -13.65 0.44 -9.54
CA ALA A 248 -13.59 1.91 -9.65
C ALA A 248 -14.89 2.50 -10.21
N GLN A 249 -15.53 1.79 -11.14
CA GLN A 249 -16.82 2.18 -11.71
C GLN A 249 -17.96 2.13 -10.68
N CYS A 250 -17.82 1.34 -9.59
CA CYS A 250 -18.80 1.24 -8.51
C CYS A 250 -18.56 2.23 -7.36
N ARG A 251 -18.04 3.43 -7.64
CA ARG A 251 -17.87 4.48 -6.62
C ARG A 251 -19.18 4.71 -5.85
N GLY A 252 -20.30 4.89 -6.55
CA GLY A 252 -21.61 5.08 -5.92
C GLY A 252 -22.09 3.88 -5.08
N CYS A 253 -21.79 2.63 -5.51
CA CYS A 253 -22.09 1.44 -4.71
C CYS A 253 -21.24 1.40 -3.44
N LEU A 254 -20.01 1.87 -3.50
CA LEU A 254 -19.11 1.92 -2.37
C LEU A 254 -19.56 3.01 -1.37
N GLU A 255 -19.90 4.20 -1.87
CA GLU A 255 -20.41 5.32 -1.07
C GLU A 255 -21.74 4.96 -0.38
N ASN A 256 -22.63 4.25 -1.06
CA ASN A 256 -23.93 3.80 -0.48
C ASN A 256 -23.78 2.68 0.56
N ARG A 257 -22.62 2.01 0.64
CA ARG A 257 -22.36 0.93 1.63
C ARG A 257 -21.60 1.42 2.85
N MET A 258 -21.14 2.65 2.87
CA MET A 258 -20.37 3.29 3.94
C MET A 258 -21.14 4.38 4.65
#